data_7ba84027b0e3dd4b81d7a5d7623af876
#
_entry.id   7ba84027b0e3dd4b81d7a5d7623af876
#
_cell.length_a   1.000
_cell.length_b   1.000
_cell.length_c   1.000
_cell.angle_alpha   90.00
_cell.angle_beta   90.00
_cell.angle_gamma   90.00
#
_symmetry.space_group_name_H-M   'P 1'
#
loop_
_entity.id
_entity.type
_entity.pdbx_description
1 polymer ?
#
loop_
_entity_poly.entity_id
_entity_poly.type
_entity_poly.pdbx_seq_one_letter_code
_entity_poly.pdbx_strand_id
1 'polypeptide(L)'
;MGRKAKYYTGMKSRDYWHQRMLDRDKKSKLTEDKAVKKLADAYHDSYMQISKELDSFYNKYAIEHNLTYAEATKLLTPVEMREYGRKVQELKQLYQATKSEEVLAQWKIMSARGKVTRLQSLLDGIDIEIIKNSHNVQMNMTEHLTGMYKRSYKEALADAGVTNKVLPKRAIKDAISYPWSGRQFSSRIWSNKTATMNNIRETLTKGLIQGKSVQKMGQELRKLEGVSKYQAERLIRTETNFFTTKGHIDGYKANGVKALEICVSFDERTCADCESMDREVIPINEVSYGSNVPPFHR
;
A
#
# COMPACT_ATOMS: atom_id res chain seq x y z
N MET A 1 -41.73 11.17 8.40
CA MET A 1 -41.93 10.75 6.98
C MET A 1 -41.32 11.73 5.95
N GLY A 2 -40.30 12.43 6.25
CA GLY A 2 -39.99 13.60 5.43
C GLY A 2 -38.93 13.41 4.31
N ARG A 3 -37.69 13.10 4.59
CA ARG A 3 -36.61 13.18 3.57
C ARG A 3 -36.53 11.98 2.62
N LYS A 4 -36.86 10.77 3.08
CA LYS A 4 -36.69 9.52 2.29
C LYS A 4 -37.66 9.43 1.08
N ALA A 5 -38.89 9.78 1.23
CA ALA A 5 -39.89 9.66 0.15
C ALA A 5 -39.63 10.53 -1.08
N LYS A 6 -38.95 11.67 -0.92
CA LYS A 6 -38.65 12.62 -2.00
C LYS A 6 -37.71 12.07 -3.08
N TYR A 7 -36.88 11.07 -2.74
CA TYR A 7 -35.80 10.58 -3.61
C TYR A 7 -36.14 9.25 -4.32
N TYR A 8 -37.25 8.58 -3.97
CA TYR A 8 -37.59 7.24 -4.50
C TYR A 8 -38.59 7.25 -5.64
N THR A 9 -39.07 8.39 -6.08
CA THR A 9 -40.07 8.47 -7.15
C THR A 9 -39.47 7.98 -8.48
N GLY A 10 -40.07 6.96 -9.08
CA GLY A 10 -39.67 6.38 -10.36
C GLY A 10 -38.47 5.42 -10.31
N MET A 11 -37.98 5.04 -9.14
CA MET A 11 -36.86 4.09 -8.98
C MET A 11 -37.35 2.65 -8.96
N LYS A 12 -36.50 1.69 -9.36
CA LYS A 12 -36.69 0.26 -9.07
C LYS A 12 -36.80 0.02 -7.57
N SER A 13 -37.33 -1.14 -7.17
CA SER A 13 -37.51 -1.45 -5.75
C SER A 13 -36.21 -1.33 -4.95
N ARG A 14 -36.33 -1.01 -3.67
CA ARG A 14 -35.22 -0.92 -2.73
C ARG A 14 -34.44 -2.22 -2.65
N ASP A 15 -35.16 -3.35 -2.63
CA ASP A 15 -34.55 -4.68 -2.57
C ASP A 15 -33.71 -4.99 -3.82
N TYR A 16 -34.15 -4.56 -5.00
CA TYR A 16 -33.38 -4.69 -6.23
C TYR A 16 -32.01 -3.96 -6.11
N TRP A 17 -32.03 -2.72 -5.62
CA TRP A 17 -30.79 -1.95 -5.48
C TRP A 17 -29.89 -2.52 -4.39
N HIS A 18 -30.47 -2.95 -3.27
CA HIS A 18 -29.74 -3.59 -2.18
C HIS A 18 -29.02 -4.85 -2.69
N GLN A 19 -29.73 -5.79 -3.30
CA GLN A 19 -29.14 -7.01 -3.84
C GLN A 19 -28.04 -6.72 -4.87
N ARG A 20 -28.25 -5.74 -5.74
CA ARG A 20 -27.27 -5.31 -6.73
C ARG A 20 -26.00 -4.79 -6.10
N MET A 21 -26.09 -4.03 -5.00
CA MET A 21 -24.93 -3.53 -4.27
C MET A 21 -24.19 -4.66 -3.56
N LEU A 22 -24.90 -5.62 -2.94
CA LEU A 22 -24.28 -6.80 -2.33
C LEU A 22 -23.51 -7.65 -3.36
N ASP A 23 -24.05 -7.84 -4.55
CA ASP A 23 -23.38 -8.59 -5.61
C ASP A 23 -22.11 -7.87 -6.12
N ARG A 24 -22.12 -6.54 -6.16
CA ARG A 24 -20.96 -5.72 -6.49
C ARG A 24 -19.90 -5.78 -5.40
N ASP A 25 -20.31 -5.69 -4.14
CA ASP A 25 -19.42 -5.80 -2.99
C ASP A 25 -18.67 -7.14 -2.99
N LYS A 26 -19.38 -8.27 -3.19
CA LYS A 26 -18.77 -9.60 -3.34
C LYS A 26 -17.69 -9.63 -4.44
N LYS A 27 -17.98 -9.07 -5.62
CA LYS A 27 -17.02 -8.99 -6.74
C LYS A 27 -15.84 -8.08 -6.41
N SER A 28 -16.09 -7.00 -5.68
CA SER A 28 -15.05 -6.06 -5.21
C SER A 28 -14.12 -6.77 -4.24
N LYS A 29 -14.64 -7.48 -3.25
CA LYS A 29 -13.85 -8.25 -2.27
C LYS A 29 -12.96 -9.30 -2.94
N LEU A 30 -13.47 -10.06 -3.91
CA LEU A 30 -12.66 -11.02 -4.66
C LEU A 30 -11.49 -10.37 -5.41
N THR A 31 -11.69 -9.16 -5.94
CA THR A 31 -10.64 -8.40 -6.63
C THR A 31 -9.63 -7.84 -5.63
N GLU A 32 -10.11 -7.35 -4.49
CA GLU A 32 -9.31 -6.87 -3.37
C GLU A 32 -8.43 -7.98 -2.78
N ASP A 33 -8.99 -9.18 -2.53
CA ASP A 33 -8.24 -10.31 -1.98
C ASP A 33 -7.10 -10.76 -2.90
N LYS A 34 -7.30 -10.72 -4.23
CA LYS A 34 -6.22 -10.96 -5.20
C LYS A 34 -5.11 -9.89 -5.10
N ALA A 35 -5.48 -8.64 -4.91
CA ALA A 35 -4.51 -7.56 -4.76
C ALA A 35 -3.77 -7.66 -3.40
N VAL A 36 -4.46 -8.00 -2.31
CA VAL A 36 -3.87 -8.29 -1.00
C VAL A 36 -2.83 -9.41 -1.12
N LYS A 37 -3.20 -10.52 -1.77
CA LYS A 37 -2.27 -11.64 -1.99
C LYS A 37 -1.04 -11.20 -2.77
N LYS A 38 -1.21 -10.48 -3.90
CA LYS A 38 -0.09 -9.97 -4.70
C LYS A 38 0.86 -9.09 -3.89
N LEU A 39 0.33 -8.26 -2.99
CA LEU A 39 1.16 -7.45 -2.09
C LEU A 39 1.87 -8.31 -1.03
N ALA A 40 1.17 -9.28 -0.43
CA ALA A 40 1.77 -10.17 0.55
C ALA A 40 2.92 -10.99 -0.05
N ASP A 41 2.77 -11.47 -1.29
CA ASP A 41 3.82 -12.17 -2.02
C ASP A 41 5.02 -11.25 -2.30
N ALA A 42 4.79 -9.99 -2.71
CA ALA A 42 5.86 -9.02 -2.93
C ALA A 42 6.66 -8.71 -1.64
N TYR A 43 5.98 -8.61 -0.49
CA TYR A 43 6.68 -8.47 0.79
C TYR A 43 7.46 -9.72 1.16
N HIS A 44 6.89 -10.92 0.94
CA HIS A 44 7.58 -12.18 1.18
C HIS A 44 8.87 -12.27 0.37
N ASP A 45 8.81 -12.02 -0.93
CA ASP A 45 9.97 -12.06 -1.82
C ASP A 45 11.06 -11.07 -1.37
N SER A 46 10.67 -9.85 -0.98
CA SER A 46 11.60 -8.85 -0.45
C SER A 46 12.31 -9.33 0.82
N TYR A 47 11.56 -9.88 1.79
CA TYR A 47 12.16 -10.39 3.01
C TYR A 47 13.02 -11.64 2.80
N MET A 48 12.70 -12.48 1.81
CA MET A 48 13.58 -13.58 1.40
C MET A 48 14.91 -13.06 0.82
N GLN A 49 14.90 -11.97 0.04
CA GLN A 49 16.14 -11.35 -0.44
C GLN A 49 16.94 -10.72 0.72
N ILE A 50 16.27 -10.04 1.66
CA ILE A 50 16.90 -9.50 2.87
C ILE A 50 17.57 -10.61 3.70
N SER A 51 16.91 -11.75 3.85
CA SER A 51 17.49 -12.91 4.54
C SER A 51 18.73 -13.44 3.82
N LYS A 52 18.72 -13.53 2.49
CA LYS A 52 19.89 -13.93 1.68
C LYS A 52 21.05 -12.95 1.82
N GLU A 53 20.77 -11.63 1.85
CA GLU A 53 21.80 -10.61 2.11
C GLU A 53 22.45 -10.82 3.49
N LEU A 54 21.64 -11.11 4.52
CA LEU A 54 22.13 -11.39 5.87
C LEU A 54 22.98 -12.67 5.92
N ASP A 55 22.50 -13.75 5.32
CA ASP A 55 23.23 -15.03 5.26
C ASP A 55 24.56 -14.87 4.50
N SER A 56 24.55 -14.15 3.37
CA SER A 56 25.76 -13.86 2.59
C SER A 56 26.76 -13.04 3.39
N PHE A 57 26.29 -12.07 4.17
CA PHE A 57 27.11 -11.25 5.04
C PHE A 57 27.80 -12.10 6.13
N TYR A 58 27.04 -12.98 6.79
CA TYR A 58 27.61 -13.90 7.79
C TYR A 58 28.60 -14.88 7.17
N ASN A 59 28.28 -15.49 6.05
CA ASN A 59 29.16 -16.40 5.33
C ASN A 59 30.48 -15.73 4.91
N LYS A 60 30.45 -14.44 4.59
CA LYS A 60 31.63 -13.69 4.15
C LYS A 60 32.53 -13.25 5.30
N TYR A 61 31.94 -12.91 6.47
CA TYR A 61 32.68 -12.20 7.52
C TYR A 61 32.72 -12.92 8.88
N ALA A 62 31.90 -13.95 9.10
CA ALA A 62 31.92 -14.72 10.36
C ALA A 62 33.11 -15.66 10.40
N ILE A 63 33.70 -15.79 11.58
CA ILE A 63 34.74 -16.79 11.91
C ILE A 63 34.08 -17.80 12.82
N GLU A 64 34.16 -19.10 12.47
CA GLU A 64 33.55 -20.21 13.25
C GLU A 64 32.06 -19.93 13.62
N HIS A 65 31.26 -19.43 12.67
CA HIS A 65 29.87 -19.05 12.83
C HIS A 65 29.60 -17.84 13.74
N ASN A 66 30.63 -17.18 14.24
CA ASN A 66 30.52 -15.96 15.05
C ASN A 66 30.97 -14.73 14.28
N LEU A 67 30.12 -13.69 14.29
CA LEU A 67 30.43 -12.39 13.74
C LEU A 67 30.36 -11.36 14.87
N THR A 68 31.51 -10.79 15.24
CA THR A 68 31.54 -9.73 16.24
C THR A 68 31.14 -8.39 15.64
N TYR A 69 30.60 -7.50 16.47
CA TYR A 69 30.29 -6.14 16.06
C TYR A 69 31.54 -5.41 15.54
N ALA A 70 32.72 -5.65 16.16
CA ALA A 70 33.99 -5.09 15.72
C ALA A 70 34.36 -5.52 14.28
N GLU A 71 34.15 -6.79 13.92
CA GLU A 71 34.36 -7.26 12.55
C GLU A 71 33.37 -6.63 11.55
N ALA A 72 32.11 -6.52 11.97
CA ALA A 72 31.05 -5.92 11.15
C ALA A 72 31.29 -4.41 10.89
N THR A 73 31.94 -3.72 11.80
CA THR A 73 32.23 -2.27 11.68
C THR A 73 33.55 -1.95 10.96
N LYS A 74 34.34 -2.95 10.54
CA LYS A 74 35.50 -2.72 9.71
C LYS A 74 35.13 -2.05 8.39
N LEU A 75 36.00 -1.17 7.91
CA LEU A 75 35.86 -0.54 6.60
C LEU A 75 35.94 -1.58 5.48
N LEU A 76 35.18 -1.35 4.41
CA LEU A 76 35.28 -2.13 3.17
C LEU A 76 36.68 -1.98 2.56
N THR A 77 37.20 -3.08 2.07
CA THR A 77 38.40 -3.09 1.20
C THR A 77 38.08 -2.43 -0.15
N PRO A 78 39.10 -2.06 -0.95
CA PRO A 78 38.85 -1.50 -2.29
C PRO A 78 38.03 -2.41 -3.22
N VAL A 79 38.15 -3.74 -3.07
CA VAL A 79 37.37 -4.70 -3.83
C VAL A 79 35.91 -4.66 -3.41
N GLU A 80 35.66 -4.69 -2.10
CA GLU A 80 34.31 -4.63 -1.52
C GLU A 80 33.63 -3.28 -1.81
N MET A 81 34.37 -2.19 -1.84
CA MET A 81 33.85 -0.88 -2.26
C MET A 81 33.38 -0.87 -3.72
N ARG A 82 34.05 -1.60 -4.62
CA ARG A 82 33.55 -1.75 -6.00
C ARG A 82 32.26 -2.57 -6.06
N GLU A 83 32.14 -3.61 -5.23
CA GLU A 83 30.88 -4.39 -5.11
C GLU A 83 29.74 -3.54 -4.56
N TYR A 84 30.01 -2.76 -3.52
CA TYR A 84 29.07 -1.78 -2.97
C TYR A 84 28.63 -0.77 -4.03
N GLY A 85 29.56 -0.20 -4.78
CA GLY A 85 29.25 0.73 -5.87
C GLY A 85 28.34 0.14 -6.93
N ARG A 86 28.52 -1.15 -7.28
CA ARG A 86 27.62 -1.85 -8.21
C ARG A 86 26.20 -1.96 -7.65
N LYS A 87 26.03 -2.31 -6.36
CA LYS A 87 24.71 -2.33 -5.71
C LYS A 87 24.03 -0.95 -5.71
N VAL A 88 24.79 0.11 -5.42
CA VAL A 88 24.26 1.50 -5.46
C VAL A 88 23.83 1.91 -6.87
N GLN A 89 24.47 1.40 -7.94
CA GLN A 89 24.02 1.64 -9.31
C GLN A 89 22.63 1.07 -9.62
N GLU A 90 22.16 0.05 -8.90
CA GLU A 90 20.80 -0.47 -9.05
C GLU A 90 19.75 0.59 -8.72
N LEU A 91 19.98 1.43 -7.70
CA LEU A 91 19.09 2.57 -7.41
C LEU A 91 19.10 3.62 -8.51
N LYS A 92 20.26 3.86 -9.14
CA LYS A 92 20.34 4.77 -10.29
C LYS A 92 19.51 4.25 -11.46
N GLN A 93 19.62 2.97 -11.76
CA GLN A 93 18.83 2.32 -12.82
C GLN A 93 17.33 2.38 -12.49
N LEU A 94 16.95 2.09 -11.25
CA LEU A 94 15.58 2.20 -10.79
C LEU A 94 15.06 3.65 -10.92
N TYR A 95 15.84 4.65 -10.53
CA TYR A 95 15.49 6.05 -10.74
C TYR A 95 15.31 6.40 -12.21
N GLN A 96 16.22 5.93 -13.07
CA GLN A 96 16.12 6.19 -14.51
C GLN A 96 14.83 5.60 -15.12
N ALA A 97 14.41 4.45 -14.64
CA ALA A 97 13.19 3.78 -15.08
C ALA A 97 11.91 4.43 -14.52
N THR A 98 11.95 4.90 -13.27
CA THR A 98 10.75 5.28 -12.52
C THR A 98 10.56 6.78 -12.34
N LYS A 99 11.66 7.55 -12.41
CA LYS A 99 11.73 8.99 -12.08
C LYS A 99 11.22 9.31 -10.66
N SER A 100 11.29 8.34 -9.72
CA SER A 100 10.88 8.54 -8.34
C SER A 100 11.88 9.41 -7.59
N GLU A 101 11.41 10.49 -6.99
CA GLU A 101 12.23 11.40 -6.17
C GLU A 101 12.75 10.71 -4.90
N GLU A 102 11.97 9.77 -4.35
CA GLU A 102 12.38 8.99 -3.19
C GLU A 102 13.56 8.06 -3.51
N VAL A 103 13.55 7.44 -4.69
CA VAL A 103 14.66 6.61 -5.18
C VAL A 103 15.89 7.48 -5.44
N LEU A 104 15.70 8.66 -6.06
CA LEU A 104 16.78 9.63 -6.30
C LEU A 104 17.45 10.07 -5.01
N ALA A 105 16.66 10.40 -3.99
CA ALA A 105 17.18 10.84 -2.70
C ALA A 105 18.09 9.76 -2.05
N GLN A 106 17.64 8.50 -2.06
CA GLN A 106 18.43 7.39 -1.51
C GLN A 106 19.70 7.12 -2.34
N TRP A 107 19.58 7.13 -3.66
CA TRP A 107 20.76 7.00 -4.52
C TRP A 107 21.81 8.09 -4.24
N LYS A 108 21.40 9.35 -4.12
CA LYS A 108 22.31 10.47 -3.79
C LYS A 108 23.02 10.26 -2.44
N ILE A 109 22.27 9.84 -1.40
CA ILE A 109 22.83 9.57 -0.07
C ILE A 109 23.87 8.44 -0.14
N MET A 110 23.57 7.32 -0.77
CA MET A 110 24.46 6.17 -0.82
C MET A 110 25.66 6.41 -1.73
N SER A 111 25.48 7.08 -2.87
CA SER A 111 26.55 7.37 -3.81
C SER A 111 27.57 8.40 -3.31
N ALA A 112 27.17 9.26 -2.36
CA ALA A 112 28.07 10.27 -1.76
C ALA A 112 29.02 9.70 -0.70
N ARG A 113 28.89 8.42 -0.32
CA ARG A 113 29.71 7.82 0.75
C ARG A 113 31.11 7.47 0.25
N GLY A 114 32.11 8.16 0.77
CA GLY A 114 33.54 7.88 0.48
C GLY A 114 34.11 6.72 1.30
N LYS A 115 33.56 6.44 2.49
CA LYS A 115 33.94 5.33 3.37
C LYS A 115 32.71 4.60 3.86
N VAL A 116 32.71 3.29 3.75
CA VAL A 116 31.59 2.42 4.13
C VAL A 116 32.12 1.29 4.99
N THR A 117 31.45 0.98 6.10
CA THR A 117 31.72 -0.23 6.87
C THR A 117 31.00 -1.44 6.28
N ARG A 118 31.43 -2.66 6.65
CA ARG A 118 30.76 -3.91 6.25
C ARG A 118 29.28 -3.89 6.67
N LEU A 119 28.99 -3.50 7.92
CA LEU A 119 27.62 -3.37 8.43
C LEU A 119 26.82 -2.34 7.65
N GLN A 120 27.41 -1.17 7.35
CA GLN A 120 26.72 -0.16 6.56
C GLN A 120 26.41 -0.67 5.14
N SER A 121 27.30 -1.43 4.53
CA SER A 121 27.07 -2.05 3.22
C SER A 121 25.92 -3.07 3.25
N LEU A 122 25.84 -3.88 4.31
CA LEU A 122 24.68 -4.77 4.52
C LEU A 122 23.38 -3.99 4.64
N LEU A 123 23.34 -2.99 5.51
CA LEU A 123 22.14 -2.19 5.77
C LEU A 123 21.69 -1.43 4.52
N ASP A 124 22.63 -0.90 3.73
CA ASP A 124 22.32 -0.24 2.46
C ASP A 124 21.81 -1.22 1.40
N GLY A 125 22.35 -2.44 1.36
CA GLY A 125 21.82 -3.50 0.49
C GLY A 125 20.37 -3.85 0.83
N ILE A 126 20.07 -3.99 2.11
CA ILE A 126 18.70 -4.22 2.61
C ILE A 126 17.77 -3.05 2.27
N ASP A 127 18.24 -1.82 2.45
CA ASP A 127 17.46 -0.63 2.09
C ASP A 127 17.13 -0.58 0.60
N ILE A 128 18.06 -0.98 -0.28
CA ILE A 128 17.82 -1.08 -1.72
C ILE A 128 16.66 -2.05 -2.00
N GLU A 129 16.64 -3.22 -1.37
CA GLU A 129 15.56 -4.19 -1.54
C GLU A 129 14.21 -3.66 -1.03
N ILE A 130 14.19 -2.97 0.11
CA ILE A 130 12.96 -2.36 0.64
C ILE A 130 12.45 -1.24 -0.29
N ILE A 131 13.33 -0.44 -0.86
CA ILE A 131 12.97 0.62 -1.82
C ILE A 131 12.37 0.03 -3.09
N LYS A 132 13.01 -1.00 -3.67
CA LYS A 132 12.49 -1.72 -4.83
C LYS A 132 11.09 -2.29 -4.56
N ASN A 133 10.91 -2.94 -3.42
CA ASN A 133 9.61 -3.47 -3.01
C ASN A 133 8.56 -2.37 -2.85
N SER A 134 8.90 -1.26 -2.17
CA SER A 134 7.98 -0.14 -1.96
C SER A 134 7.51 0.48 -3.27
N HIS A 135 8.41 0.60 -4.25
CA HIS A 135 8.06 1.04 -5.59
C HIS A 135 7.10 0.04 -6.29
N ASN A 136 7.41 -1.25 -6.23
CA ASN A 136 6.55 -2.30 -6.79
C ASN A 136 5.15 -2.32 -6.14
N VAL A 137 5.08 -2.20 -4.82
CA VAL A 137 3.84 -2.06 -4.05
C VAL A 137 3.04 -0.84 -4.51
N GLN A 138 3.69 0.32 -4.67
CA GLN A 138 3.04 1.54 -5.14
C GLN A 138 2.44 1.36 -6.54
N MET A 139 3.18 0.76 -7.47
CA MET A 139 2.70 0.50 -8.83
C MET A 139 1.49 -0.43 -8.83
N ASN A 140 1.57 -1.56 -8.11
CA ASN A 140 0.49 -2.53 -8.01
C ASN A 140 -0.77 -1.93 -7.36
N MET A 141 -0.61 -1.14 -6.31
CA MET A 141 -1.73 -0.42 -5.69
C MET A 141 -2.33 0.61 -6.63
N THR A 142 -1.53 1.40 -7.33
CA THR A 142 -2.01 2.39 -8.30
C THR A 142 -2.85 1.75 -9.40
N GLU A 143 -2.38 0.62 -9.95
CA GLU A 143 -3.12 -0.14 -10.97
C GLU A 143 -4.44 -0.66 -10.41
N HIS A 144 -4.42 -1.32 -9.26
CA HIS A 144 -5.60 -1.86 -8.61
C HIS A 144 -6.64 -0.77 -8.29
N LEU A 145 -6.23 0.31 -7.61
CA LEU A 145 -7.12 1.39 -7.18
C LEU A 145 -7.70 2.15 -8.39
N THR A 146 -6.90 2.37 -9.43
CA THR A 146 -7.37 2.92 -10.71
C THR A 146 -8.42 2.01 -11.36
N GLY A 147 -8.20 0.70 -11.34
CA GLY A 147 -9.15 -0.30 -11.84
C GLY A 147 -10.48 -0.26 -11.08
N MET A 148 -10.41 -0.22 -9.75
CA MET A 148 -11.58 -0.15 -8.86
C MET A 148 -12.39 1.14 -9.11
N TYR A 149 -11.73 2.30 -9.14
CA TYR A 149 -12.38 3.57 -9.44
C TYR A 149 -13.10 3.56 -10.81
N LYS A 150 -12.39 3.12 -11.87
CA LYS A 150 -12.95 3.04 -13.23
C LYS A 150 -14.18 2.13 -13.29
N ARG A 151 -14.10 0.97 -12.63
CA ARG A 151 -15.20 0.00 -12.59
C ARG A 151 -16.41 0.61 -11.89
N SER A 152 -16.24 1.15 -10.70
CA SER A 152 -17.31 1.73 -9.90
C SER A 152 -17.94 2.95 -10.57
N TYR A 153 -17.15 3.78 -11.24
CA TYR A 153 -17.68 4.87 -12.05
C TYR A 153 -18.58 4.36 -13.17
N LYS A 154 -18.16 3.33 -13.92
CA LYS A 154 -18.97 2.72 -14.99
C LYS A 154 -20.24 2.05 -14.44
N GLU A 155 -20.17 1.41 -13.30
CA GLU A 155 -21.30 0.80 -12.62
C GLU A 155 -22.36 1.86 -12.25
N ALA A 156 -21.93 3.02 -11.73
CA ALA A 156 -22.81 4.14 -11.43
C ALA A 156 -23.45 4.75 -12.68
N LEU A 157 -22.72 4.83 -13.80
CA LEU A 157 -23.31 5.25 -15.09
C LEU A 157 -24.40 4.27 -15.54
N ALA A 158 -24.13 2.97 -15.47
CA ALA A 158 -25.10 1.94 -15.86
C ALA A 158 -26.36 1.95 -15.00
N ASP A 159 -26.22 2.25 -13.70
CA ASP A 159 -27.37 2.42 -12.79
C ASP A 159 -28.28 3.59 -13.21
N ALA A 160 -27.69 4.65 -13.73
CA ALA A 160 -28.42 5.80 -14.26
C ALA A 160 -28.88 5.62 -15.72
N GLY A 161 -28.73 4.42 -16.31
CA GLY A 161 -29.11 4.12 -17.69
C GLY A 161 -28.19 4.75 -18.76
N VAL A 162 -27.01 5.21 -18.39
CA VAL A 162 -26.05 5.87 -19.29
C VAL A 162 -24.91 4.91 -19.62
N THR A 163 -24.77 4.53 -20.89
CA THR A 163 -23.72 3.59 -21.33
C THR A 163 -22.55 4.24 -22.05
N ASN A 164 -22.74 5.44 -22.62
CA ASN A 164 -21.79 6.04 -23.57
C ASN A 164 -20.95 7.18 -22.99
N LYS A 165 -20.98 7.42 -21.68
CA LYS A 165 -20.18 8.50 -21.06
C LYS A 165 -18.75 8.04 -20.77
N VAL A 166 -17.79 8.75 -21.33
CA VAL A 166 -16.37 8.46 -21.14
C VAL A 166 -15.90 9.04 -19.81
N LEU A 167 -15.17 8.24 -19.03
CA LEU A 167 -14.50 8.72 -17.82
C LEU A 167 -13.32 9.62 -18.20
N PRO A 168 -13.31 10.91 -17.78
CA PRO A 168 -12.21 11.81 -18.10
C PRO A 168 -10.89 11.34 -17.45
N LYS A 169 -9.79 11.38 -18.20
CA LYS A 169 -8.45 11.05 -17.66
C LYS A 169 -8.08 11.90 -16.44
N ARG A 170 -8.52 13.17 -16.42
CA ARG A 170 -8.32 14.08 -15.30
C ARG A 170 -8.99 13.56 -14.01
N ALA A 171 -10.22 13.04 -14.10
CA ALA A 171 -10.93 12.52 -12.93
C ALA A 171 -10.18 11.34 -12.28
N ILE A 172 -9.51 10.49 -13.07
CA ILE A 172 -8.67 9.41 -12.56
C ILE A 172 -7.45 9.99 -11.82
N LYS A 173 -6.78 10.99 -12.43
CA LYS A 173 -5.62 11.64 -11.82
C LYS A 173 -6.00 12.32 -10.50
N ASP A 174 -7.11 13.06 -10.50
CA ASP A 174 -7.62 13.75 -9.31
C ASP A 174 -8.00 12.76 -8.20
N ALA A 175 -8.60 11.60 -8.55
CA ALA A 175 -8.92 10.56 -7.59
C ALA A 175 -7.65 9.96 -6.96
N ILE A 176 -6.65 9.59 -7.77
CA ILE A 176 -5.38 9.00 -7.31
C ILE A 176 -4.59 9.95 -6.40
N SER A 177 -4.64 11.25 -6.66
CA SER A 177 -3.94 12.25 -5.86
C SER A 177 -4.75 12.80 -4.68
N TYR A 178 -6.00 12.36 -4.50
CA TYR A 178 -6.89 12.90 -3.46
C TYR A 178 -6.51 12.41 -2.04
N PRO A 179 -6.14 13.32 -1.12
CA PRO A 179 -5.70 12.95 0.22
C PRO A 179 -6.90 12.82 1.19
N TRP A 180 -7.85 11.93 0.92
CA TRP A 180 -9.14 11.81 1.63
C TRP A 180 -8.99 11.67 3.16
N SER A 181 -7.87 11.15 3.62
CA SER A 181 -7.59 10.94 5.04
C SER A 181 -6.35 11.75 5.51
N GLY A 182 -6.13 12.93 4.91
CA GLY A 182 -5.02 13.83 5.20
C GLY A 182 -3.70 13.49 4.50
N ARG A 183 -3.57 12.30 3.87
CA ARG A 183 -2.40 11.89 3.09
C ARG A 183 -2.81 11.03 1.91
N GLN A 184 -2.02 11.08 0.83
CA GLN A 184 -2.14 10.15 -0.28
C GLN A 184 -1.67 8.75 0.12
N PHE A 185 -2.22 7.70 -0.51
CA PHE A 185 -1.80 6.31 -0.24
C PHE A 185 -0.31 6.08 -0.54
N SER A 186 0.22 6.70 -1.59
CA SER A 186 1.66 6.63 -1.93
C SER A 186 2.54 7.14 -0.79
N SER A 187 2.20 8.29 -0.21
CA SER A 187 2.93 8.84 0.96
C SER A 187 2.92 7.89 2.16
N ARG A 188 1.85 7.09 2.32
CA ARG A 188 1.77 6.07 3.39
C ARG A 188 2.70 4.89 3.10
N ILE A 189 2.79 4.44 1.85
CA ILE A 189 3.73 3.39 1.44
C ILE A 189 5.16 3.81 1.78
N TRP A 190 5.56 5.02 1.39
CA TRP A 190 6.90 5.54 1.64
C TRP A 190 7.20 5.82 3.11
N SER A 191 6.20 6.22 3.89
CA SER A 191 6.31 6.34 5.36
C SER A 191 6.51 4.97 6.01
N ASN A 192 5.73 3.96 5.62
CA ASN A 192 5.88 2.59 6.11
C ASN A 192 7.25 2.02 5.73
N LYS A 193 7.75 2.28 4.51
CA LYS A 193 9.10 1.93 4.09
C LYS A 193 10.15 2.45 5.07
N THR A 194 10.09 3.72 5.42
CA THR A 194 11.06 4.34 6.33
C THR A 194 11.02 3.70 7.72
N ALA A 195 9.84 3.44 8.25
CA ALA A 195 9.68 2.73 9.52
C ALA A 195 10.25 1.29 9.45
N THR A 196 9.99 0.57 8.37
CA THR A 196 10.53 -0.78 8.15
C THR A 196 12.05 -0.77 8.08
N MET A 197 12.66 0.15 7.32
CA MET A 197 14.12 0.31 7.27
C MET A 197 14.73 0.54 8.65
N ASN A 198 14.15 1.46 9.43
CA ASN A 198 14.62 1.76 10.77
C ASN A 198 14.53 0.54 11.71
N ASN A 199 13.40 -0.16 11.69
CA ASN A 199 13.19 -1.35 12.52
C ASN A 199 14.18 -2.47 12.17
N ILE A 200 14.44 -2.71 10.89
CA ILE A 200 15.41 -3.71 10.44
C ILE A 200 16.84 -3.30 10.83
N ARG A 201 17.22 -2.03 10.61
CA ARG A 201 18.51 -1.51 11.02
C ARG A 201 18.76 -1.68 12.52
N GLU A 202 17.78 -1.31 13.33
CA GLU A 202 17.85 -1.45 14.78
C GLU A 202 17.97 -2.93 15.21
N THR A 203 17.14 -3.81 14.64
CA THR A 203 17.13 -5.25 14.94
C THR A 203 18.47 -5.88 14.62
N LEU A 204 19.02 -5.63 13.43
CA LEU A 204 20.30 -6.21 13.00
C LEU A 204 21.48 -5.63 13.78
N THR A 205 21.51 -4.32 14.01
CA THR A 205 22.58 -3.67 14.77
C THR A 205 22.61 -4.19 16.22
N LYS A 206 21.43 -4.23 16.88
CA LYS A 206 21.31 -4.80 18.25
C LYS A 206 21.69 -6.28 18.27
N GLY A 207 21.25 -7.04 17.28
CA GLY A 207 21.56 -8.46 17.16
C GLY A 207 23.05 -8.71 17.07
N LEU A 208 23.77 -7.94 16.27
CA LEU A 208 25.23 -8.02 16.14
C LEU A 208 25.97 -7.61 17.44
N ILE A 209 25.53 -6.52 18.09
CA ILE A 209 26.10 -6.11 19.39
C ILE A 209 25.91 -7.19 20.44
N GLN A 210 24.77 -7.88 20.44
CA GLN A 210 24.44 -8.96 21.40
C GLN A 210 25.03 -10.32 21.00
N GLY A 211 25.75 -10.43 19.90
CA GLY A 211 26.30 -11.69 19.40
C GLY A 211 25.22 -12.73 19.02
N LYS A 212 24.04 -12.27 18.57
CA LYS A 212 23.00 -13.18 18.11
C LYS A 212 23.42 -13.95 16.85
N SER A 213 23.03 -15.22 16.80
CA SER A 213 23.23 -16.02 15.58
C SER A 213 22.39 -15.51 14.42
N VAL A 214 22.82 -15.81 13.18
CA VAL A 214 22.06 -15.47 11.96
C VAL A 214 20.64 -16.05 11.99
N GLN A 215 20.46 -17.26 12.55
CA GLN A 215 19.14 -17.89 12.68
C GLN A 215 18.20 -17.07 13.59
N LYS A 216 18.69 -16.56 14.73
CA LYS A 216 17.91 -15.71 15.64
C LYS A 216 17.52 -14.38 14.95
N MET A 217 18.46 -13.76 14.25
CA MET A 217 18.16 -12.53 13.51
C MET A 217 17.19 -12.78 12.35
N GLY A 218 17.31 -13.91 11.64
CA GLY A 218 16.33 -14.32 10.63
C GLY A 218 14.92 -14.54 11.20
N GLN A 219 14.80 -15.05 12.43
CA GLN A 219 13.50 -15.15 13.11
C GLN A 219 12.89 -13.78 13.43
N GLU A 220 13.71 -12.81 13.84
CA GLU A 220 13.25 -11.45 14.11
C GLU A 220 12.84 -10.73 12.81
N LEU A 221 13.55 -10.93 11.72
CA LEU A 221 13.14 -10.43 10.40
C LEU A 221 11.78 -10.99 9.95
N ARG A 222 11.50 -12.27 10.17
CA ARG A 222 10.18 -12.87 9.87
C ARG A 222 9.04 -12.21 10.65
N LYS A 223 9.27 -11.79 11.89
CA LYS A 223 8.26 -11.03 12.66
C LYS A 223 8.00 -9.66 12.03
N LEU A 224 9.04 -8.97 11.59
CA LEU A 224 8.91 -7.67 10.89
C LEU A 224 8.20 -7.82 9.54
N GLU A 225 8.42 -8.93 8.82
CA GLU A 225 7.67 -9.27 7.61
C GLU A 225 6.17 -9.34 7.89
N GLY A 226 5.76 -10.05 8.95
CA GLY A 226 4.35 -10.15 9.35
C GLY A 226 3.72 -8.79 9.62
N VAL A 227 4.42 -7.88 10.32
CA VAL A 227 3.97 -6.51 10.57
C VAL A 227 3.82 -5.74 9.26
N SER A 228 4.78 -5.83 8.35
CA SER A 228 4.76 -5.14 7.06
C SER A 228 3.60 -5.62 6.18
N LYS A 229 3.36 -6.93 6.12
CA LYS A 229 2.23 -7.53 5.41
C LYS A 229 0.89 -7.05 5.95
N TYR A 230 0.72 -7.05 7.26
CA TYR A 230 -0.50 -6.56 7.91
C TYR A 230 -0.78 -5.08 7.60
N GLN A 231 0.25 -4.23 7.68
CA GLN A 231 0.12 -2.81 7.35
C GLN A 231 -0.26 -2.58 5.88
N ALA A 232 0.32 -3.36 4.96
CA ALA A 232 0.01 -3.28 3.54
C ALA A 232 -1.41 -3.76 3.24
N GLU A 233 -1.85 -4.87 3.86
CA GLU A 233 -3.21 -5.38 3.75
C GLU A 233 -4.24 -4.35 4.23
N ARG A 234 -4.03 -3.79 5.42
CA ARG A 234 -4.91 -2.76 5.97
C ARG A 234 -4.99 -1.54 5.05
N LEU A 235 -3.84 -1.10 4.51
CA LEU A 235 -3.80 0.04 3.61
C LEU A 235 -4.59 -0.23 2.34
N ILE A 236 -4.34 -1.36 1.64
CA ILE A 236 -5.01 -1.65 0.37
C ILE A 236 -6.53 -1.82 0.55
N ARG A 237 -6.99 -2.48 1.64
CA ARG A 237 -8.42 -2.64 1.93
C ARG A 237 -9.11 -1.29 2.15
N THR A 238 -8.49 -0.42 2.93
CA THR A 238 -9.02 0.92 3.22
C THR A 238 -9.07 1.78 1.96
N GLU A 239 -8.00 1.79 1.17
CA GLU A 239 -7.95 2.56 -0.07
C GLU A 239 -8.88 1.99 -1.15
N THR A 240 -9.02 0.66 -1.26
CA THR A 240 -9.98 0.03 -2.18
C THR A 240 -11.41 0.49 -1.88
N ASN A 241 -11.79 0.52 -0.61
CA ASN A 241 -13.10 1.01 -0.20
C ASN A 241 -13.29 2.48 -0.60
N PHE A 242 -12.30 3.34 -0.32
CA PHE A 242 -12.36 4.75 -0.74
C PHE A 242 -12.52 4.90 -2.26
N PHE A 243 -11.67 4.24 -3.07
CA PHE A 243 -11.70 4.37 -4.52
C PHE A 243 -12.97 3.81 -5.15
N THR A 244 -13.52 2.74 -4.59
CA THR A 244 -14.81 2.16 -4.98
C THR A 244 -15.94 3.16 -4.71
N THR A 245 -16.01 3.68 -3.49
CA THR A 245 -17.03 4.66 -3.07
C THR A 245 -16.91 5.95 -3.89
N LYS A 246 -15.70 6.47 -4.06
CA LYS A 246 -15.46 7.67 -4.86
C LYS A 246 -15.86 7.48 -6.32
N GLY A 247 -15.54 6.34 -6.90
CA GLY A 247 -15.94 6.02 -8.28
C GLY A 247 -17.46 6.03 -8.46
N HIS A 248 -18.20 5.39 -7.56
CA HIS A 248 -19.66 5.42 -7.57
C HIS A 248 -20.21 6.86 -7.42
N ILE A 249 -19.72 7.61 -6.42
CA ILE A 249 -20.19 8.98 -6.16
C ILE A 249 -19.91 9.89 -7.36
N ASP A 250 -18.72 9.84 -7.93
CA ASP A 250 -18.35 10.66 -9.10
C ASP A 250 -19.21 10.30 -10.33
N GLY A 251 -19.50 9.00 -10.53
CA GLY A 251 -20.39 8.51 -11.57
C GLY A 251 -21.82 8.97 -11.38
N TYR A 252 -22.36 8.89 -10.16
CA TYR A 252 -23.71 9.38 -9.84
C TYR A 252 -23.81 10.90 -9.96
N LYS A 253 -22.81 11.67 -9.48
CA LYS A 253 -22.74 13.13 -9.69
C LYS A 253 -22.75 13.50 -11.16
N ALA A 254 -22.01 12.78 -12.00
CA ALA A 254 -21.93 13.00 -13.42
C ALA A 254 -23.28 12.79 -14.13
N ASN A 255 -24.22 12.07 -13.53
CA ASN A 255 -25.57 11.77 -14.05
C ASN A 255 -26.67 12.53 -13.33
N GLY A 256 -26.36 13.48 -12.48
CA GLY A 256 -27.35 14.34 -11.82
C GLY A 256 -28.14 13.65 -10.71
N VAL A 257 -27.67 12.52 -10.19
CA VAL A 257 -28.22 11.89 -8.96
C VAL A 257 -28.16 12.88 -7.82
N LYS A 258 -29.25 12.99 -7.04
CA LYS A 258 -29.39 14.01 -6.00
C LYS A 258 -29.05 13.52 -4.61
N ALA A 259 -29.23 12.22 -4.36
CA ALA A 259 -28.95 11.62 -3.07
C ALA A 259 -28.56 10.14 -3.22
N LEU A 260 -27.88 9.63 -2.20
CA LEU A 260 -27.41 8.25 -2.07
C LEU A 260 -28.06 7.63 -0.83
N GLU A 261 -28.35 6.33 -0.90
CA GLU A 261 -28.66 5.53 0.28
C GLU A 261 -27.48 4.62 0.58
N ILE A 262 -27.02 4.61 1.84
CA ILE A 262 -25.98 3.68 2.28
C ILE A 262 -26.54 2.28 2.35
N CYS A 263 -25.79 1.32 1.80
CA CYS A 263 -26.11 -0.10 1.83
C CYS A 263 -24.96 -0.84 2.52
N VAL A 264 -25.22 -1.38 3.71
CA VAL A 264 -24.24 -2.14 4.50
C VAL A 264 -24.34 -3.63 4.16
N SER A 265 -23.22 -4.29 3.98
CA SER A 265 -23.16 -5.72 3.60
C SER A 265 -23.30 -6.70 4.77
N PHE A 266 -23.29 -6.23 6.02
CA PHE A 266 -23.46 -7.04 7.24
C PHE A 266 -22.60 -8.30 7.25
N ASP A 267 -21.29 -8.14 7.13
CA ASP A 267 -20.33 -9.22 7.27
C ASP A 267 -19.59 -9.14 8.62
N GLU A 268 -18.69 -10.10 8.87
CA GLU A 268 -17.88 -10.18 10.09
C GLU A 268 -16.96 -8.96 10.34
N ARG A 269 -16.80 -8.06 9.35
CA ARG A 269 -16.05 -6.81 9.45
C ARG A 269 -16.93 -5.61 9.77
N THR A 270 -18.25 -5.79 9.79
CA THR A 270 -19.21 -4.72 10.04
C THR A 270 -19.25 -4.44 11.54
N CYS A 271 -18.88 -3.24 11.96
CA CYS A 271 -19.00 -2.79 13.36
C CYS A 271 -20.31 -2.02 13.58
N ALA A 272 -20.64 -1.76 14.84
CA ALA A 272 -21.87 -1.05 15.22
C ALA A 272 -21.99 0.33 14.55
N ASP A 273 -20.89 1.08 14.40
CA ASP A 273 -20.90 2.38 13.71
C ASP A 273 -21.25 2.23 12.21
N CYS A 274 -20.68 1.22 11.54
CA CYS A 274 -21.02 0.94 10.15
C CYS A 274 -22.47 0.46 10.01
N GLU A 275 -22.94 -0.38 10.92
CA GLU A 275 -24.32 -0.89 10.95
C GLU A 275 -25.34 0.26 11.12
N SER A 276 -25.06 1.22 12.00
CA SER A 276 -25.92 2.37 12.24
C SER A 276 -26.14 3.26 11.00
N MET A 277 -25.23 3.18 10.02
CA MET A 277 -25.30 3.94 8.77
C MET A 277 -26.19 3.26 7.71
N ASP A 278 -26.62 2.01 7.93
CA ASP A 278 -27.46 1.33 6.95
C ASP A 278 -28.74 2.12 6.67
N ARG A 279 -29.06 2.25 5.39
CA ARG A 279 -30.22 2.98 4.89
C ARG A 279 -30.24 4.49 5.15
N GLU A 280 -29.15 5.09 5.62
CA GLU A 280 -29.05 6.53 5.68
C GLU A 280 -29.04 7.14 4.28
N VAL A 281 -29.81 8.22 4.10
CA VAL A 281 -29.93 8.93 2.83
C VAL A 281 -29.13 10.23 2.91
N ILE A 282 -28.12 10.33 2.06
CA ILE A 282 -27.16 11.42 2.03
C ILE A 282 -27.33 12.20 0.73
N PRO A 283 -27.61 13.51 0.80
CA PRO A 283 -27.55 14.38 -0.38
C PRO A 283 -26.16 14.34 -0.99
N ILE A 284 -26.06 14.25 -2.32
CA ILE A 284 -24.79 14.00 -3.00
C ILE A 284 -23.81 15.18 -2.87
N ASN A 285 -24.30 16.37 -2.60
CA ASN A 285 -23.52 17.58 -2.33
C ASN A 285 -23.00 17.67 -0.87
N GLU A 286 -23.53 16.83 0.03
CA GLU A 286 -23.14 16.75 1.45
C GLU A 286 -22.20 15.57 1.72
N VAL A 287 -21.76 14.86 0.67
CA VAL A 287 -20.85 13.72 0.81
C VAL A 287 -19.51 14.14 1.40
N SER A 288 -19.12 13.47 2.48
CA SER A 288 -17.85 13.64 3.19
C SER A 288 -17.24 12.26 3.49
N TYR A 289 -16.13 11.93 2.82
CA TYR A 289 -15.45 10.64 2.99
C TYR A 289 -14.89 10.48 4.40
N GLY A 290 -15.16 9.32 5.00
CA GLY A 290 -14.74 9.01 6.37
C GLY A 290 -15.63 9.61 7.46
N SER A 291 -16.70 10.33 7.06
CA SER A 291 -17.68 10.92 7.97
C SER A 291 -19.07 10.37 7.73
N ASN A 292 -19.66 10.62 6.55
CA ASN A 292 -20.99 10.13 6.20
C ASN A 292 -21.02 9.16 5.03
N VAL A 293 -19.89 8.90 4.40
CA VAL A 293 -19.71 7.82 3.41
C VAL A 293 -18.40 7.08 3.67
N PRO A 294 -18.32 5.78 3.33
CA PRO A 294 -17.09 4.98 3.53
C PRO A 294 -15.85 5.57 2.84
N PRO A 295 -14.66 5.21 3.35
CA PRO A 295 -14.39 4.31 4.48
C PRO A 295 -14.50 5.01 5.82
N PHE A 296 -15.25 4.44 6.78
CA PHE A 296 -15.42 5.02 8.11
C PHE A 296 -14.21 4.76 9.03
N HIS A 297 -13.45 3.70 8.77
CA HIS A 297 -12.27 3.31 9.54
C HIS A 297 -11.00 3.39 8.69
N ARG A 298 -9.86 3.70 9.37
CA ARG A 298 -8.54 3.84 8.75
C ARG A 298 -7.63 2.65 9.09
#